data_e06b3450b5f9428f58752a2654694bb2
#
_entry.id   e06b3450b5f9428f58752a2654694bb2
#
_cell.length_a   1.000
_cell.length_b   1.000
_cell.length_c   1.000
_cell.angle_alpha   90.00
_cell.angle_beta   90.00
_cell.angle_gamma   90.00
#
_symmetry.space_group_name_H-M   'P 1'
#
loop_
_entity.id
_entity.type
_entity.pdbx_description
1 polymer ?
#
loop_
_entity_poly.entity_id
_entity_poly.type
_entity_poly.pdbx_seq_one_letter_code
_entity_poly.pdbx_strand_id
1 'polypeptide(L)'
;MLKPLSLLTRLSKKYIKHLGITVLAMLGLVAAQLLIPAIIRALIDRLSIEPLDASTLDFITKLTVIALVVFVARGFMQFLRSYYSHKAGWGAVSDARSLVYRHVQKLSLRFYEDRQTGQITSRIINDTSLFERMVSHALPDIIVSALTLIAVTAILLSMNWKLTLITLIPIPLIIYALWGYTKKV
;
A
#
# COMPACT_ATOMS: atom_id res chain seq x y z
N MET A 1 11.25 13.54 -21.30
CA MET A 1 11.24 12.74 -20.08
C MET A 1 9.90 12.08 -19.70
N LEU A 2 8.77 12.35 -20.38
CA LEU A 2 7.44 11.80 -20.05
C LEU A 2 7.10 10.45 -20.72
N LYS A 3 7.91 9.98 -21.66
CA LYS A 3 7.66 8.71 -22.39
C LYS A 3 7.65 7.44 -21.51
N PRO A 4 8.52 7.26 -20.49
CA PRO A 4 8.44 6.06 -19.63
C PRO A 4 7.19 6.02 -18.76
N LEU A 5 6.70 7.19 -18.28
CA LEU A 5 5.48 7.25 -17.47
C LEU A 5 4.22 6.91 -18.29
N SER A 6 4.16 7.35 -19.55
CA SER A 6 3.05 7.01 -20.45
C SER A 6 3.04 5.54 -20.85
N LEU A 7 4.20 4.89 -20.92
CA LEU A 7 4.31 3.46 -21.15
C LEU A 7 3.78 2.67 -19.93
N LEU A 8 4.16 3.10 -18.72
CA LEU A 8 3.66 2.52 -17.46
C LEU A 8 2.13 2.60 -17.36
N THR A 9 1.56 3.77 -17.61
CA THR A 9 0.11 3.96 -17.56
C THR A 9 -0.61 3.12 -18.61
N ARG A 10 -0.02 2.93 -19.79
CA ARG A 10 -0.58 2.10 -20.85
C ARG A 10 -0.55 0.61 -20.51
N LEU A 11 0.54 0.12 -19.93
CA LEU A 11 0.67 -1.26 -19.47
C LEU A 11 -0.24 -1.53 -18.26
N SER A 12 -0.34 -0.58 -17.33
CA SER A 12 -1.19 -0.72 -16.13
C SER A 12 -2.68 -0.73 -16.45
N LYS A 13 -3.14 -0.09 -17.54
CA LYS A 13 -4.55 -0.10 -17.96
C LYS A 13 -5.11 -1.51 -18.17
N LYS A 14 -4.30 -2.44 -18.66
CA LYS A 14 -4.69 -3.86 -18.84
C LYS A 14 -5.03 -4.53 -17.49
N TYR A 15 -4.39 -4.09 -16.42
CA TYR A 15 -4.52 -4.67 -15.07
C TYR A 15 -5.40 -3.84 -14.14
N ILE A 16 -6.15 -2.86 -14.66
CA ILE A 16 -6.93 -1.91 -13.85
C ILE A 16 -7.94 -2.60 -12.94
N LYS A 17 -8.52 -3.73 -13.37
CA LYS A 17 -9.44 -4.51 -12.53
C LYS A 17 -8.75 -5.08 -11.30
N HIS A 18 -7.53 -5.62 -11.45
CA HIS A 18 -6.73 -6.14 -10.35
C HIS A 18 -6.30 -5.03 -9.40
N LEU A 19 -5.85 -3.89 -9.95
CA LEU A 19 -5.53 -2.69 -9.16
C LEU A 19 -6.76 -2.15 -8.43
N GLY A 20 -7.93 -2.16 -9.05
CA GLY A 20 -9.19 -1.77 -8.41
C GLY A 20 -9.54 -2.64 -7.21
N ILE A 21 -9.41 -3.97 -7.34
CA ILE A 21 -9.60 -4.90 -6.20
C ILE A 21 -8.56 -4.65 -5.11
N THR A 22 -7.31 -4.39 -5.48
CA THR A 22 -6.25 -4.02 -4.54
C THR A 22 -6.63 -2.77 -3.74
N VAL A 23 -7.08 -1.70 -4.41
CA VAL A 23 -7.50 -0.45 -3.74
C VAL A 23 -8.71 -0.69 -2.82
N LEU A 24 -9.71 -1.45 -3.26
CA LEU A 24 -10.87 -1.79 -2.41
C LEU A 24 -10.45 -2.59 -1.16
N ALA A 25 -9.57 -3.57 -1.32
CA ALA A 25 -9.03 -4.32 -0.20
C ALA A 25 -8.23 -3.43 0.78
N MET A 26 -7.52 -2.43 0.25
CA MET A 26 -6.80 -1.44 1.06
C MET A 26 -7.73 -0.54 1.84
N LEU A 27 -8.81 -0.08 1.24
CA LEU A 27 -9.85 0.69 1.95
C LEU A 27 -10.44 -0.13 3.10
N GLY A 28 -10.71 -1.42 2.87
CA GLY A 28 -11.13 -2.36 3.91
C GLY A 28 -10.10 -2.51 5.04
N LEU A 29 -8.80 -2.56 4.69
CA LEU A 29 -7.72 -2.60 5.70
C LEU A 29 -7.66 -1.32 6.54
N VAL A 30 -7.80 -0.15 5.92
CA VAL A 30 -7.85 1.13 6.64
C VAL A 30 -9.06 1.18 7.57
N ALA A 31 -10.24 0.77 7.09
CA ALA A 31 -11.44 0.69 7.93
C ALA A 31 -11.24 -0.24 9.14
N ALA A 32 -10.71 -1.45 8.92
CA ALA A 32 -10.40 -2.38 10.00
C ALA A 32 -9.38 -1.81 11.00
N GLN A 33 -8.37 -1.09 10.51
CA GLN A 33 -7.36 -0.43 11.36
C GLN A 33 -7.96 0.65 12.23
N LEU A 34 -8.97 1.37 11.78
CA LEU A 34 -9.67 2.40 12.55
C LEU A 34 -10.68 1.81 13.55
N LEU A 35 -11.25 0.64 13.24
CA LEU A 35 -12.20 -0.04 14.13
C LEU A 35 -11.54 -0.62 15.38
N ILE A 36 -10.31 -1.10 15.31
CA ILE A 36 -9.61 -1.73 16.44
C ILE A 36 -9.50 -0.79 17.65
N PRO A 37 -9.00 0.46 17.53
CA PRO A 37 -8.98 1.40 18.67
C PRO A 37 -10.38 1.73 19.22
N ALA A 38 -11.40 1.80 18.35
CA ALA A 38 -12.78 2.04 18.77
C ALA A 38 -13.34 0.87 19.62
N ILE A 39 -13.04 -0.36 19.24
CA ILE A 39 -13.39 -1.57 20.00
C ILE A 39 -12.70 -1.56 21.36
N ILE A 40 -11.39 -1.28 21.39
CA ILE A 40 -10.61 -1.20 22.64
C ILE A 40 -11.17 -0.12 23.55
N ARG A 41 -11.48 1.06 23.03
CA ARG A 41 -12.08 2.15 23.79
C ARG A 41 -13.42 1.74 24.40
N ALA A 42 -14.32 1.16 23.61
CA ALA A 42 -15.61 0.71 24.09
C ALA A 42 -15.49 -0.34 25.21
N LEU A 43 -14.48 -1.21 25.15
CA LEU A 43 -14.17 -2.18 26.19
C LEU A 43 -13.69 -1.50 27.49
N ILE A 44 -12.75 -0.55 27.36
CA ILE A 44 -12.19 0.18 28.52
C ILE A 44 -13.28 1.03 29.18
N ASP A 45 -14.07 1.76 28.41
CA ASP A 45 -15.14 2.62 28.90
C ASP A 45 -16.15 1.79 29.71
N ARG A 46 -16.55 0.61 29.21
CA ARG A 46 -17.49 -0.27 29.90
C ARG A 46 -16.94 -0.85 31.22
N LEU A 47 -15.70 -1.36 31.18
CA LEU A 47 -15.03 -1.95 32.33
C LEU A 47 -14.68 -0.94 33.42
N SER A 48 -14.51 0.35 33.06
CA SER A 48 -14.16 1.40 34.04
C SER A 48 -15.37 1.95 34.79
N ILE A 49 -16.59 1.78 34.28
CA ILE A 49 -17.79 2.44 34.82
C ILE A 49 -18.73 1.43 35.45
N GLU A 50 -18.80 0.20 34.94
CA GLU A 50 -19.81 -0.77 35.35
C GLU A 50 -19.21 -1.98 36.09
N PRO A 51 -19.94 -2.51 37.12
CA PRO A 51 -19.54 -3.75 37.76
C PRO A 51 -19.60 -4.93 36.78
N LEU A 52 -18.83 -5.98 37.08
CA LEU A 52 -18.81 -7.22 36.33
C LEU A 52 -20.10 -8.02 36.60
N ASP A 53 -21.18 -7.64 35.99
CA ASP A 53 -22.46 -8.34 36.03
C ASP A 53 -22.72 -9.14 34.74
N ALA A 54 -23.84 -9.87 34.68
CA ALA A 54 -24.20 -10.66 33.52
C ALA A 54 -24.35 -9.82 32.22
N SER A 55 -24.77 -8.55 32.35
CA SER A 55 -24.95 -7.63 31.20
C SER A 55 -23.60 -7.16 30.66
N THR A 56 -22.65 -6.89 31.54
CA THR A 56 -21.27 -6.53 31.18
C THR A 56 -20.53 -7.70 30.51
N LEU A 57 -20.72 -8.92 30.99
CA LEU A 57 -20.16 -10.12 30.37
C LEU A 57 -20.75 -10.37 28.96
N ASP A 58 -22.05 -10.21 28.78
CA ASP A 58 -22.69 -10.32 27.44
C ASP A 58 -22.14 -9.27 26.46
N PHE A 59 -21.98 -8.02 26.91
CA PHE A 59 -21.38 -6.95 26.12
C PHE A 59 -19.92 -7.28 25.70
N ILE A 60 -19.10 -7.73 26.67
CA ILE A 60 -17.70 -8.11 26.39
C ILE A 60 -17.65 -9.26 25.39
N THR A 61 -18.52 -10.26 25.55
CA THR A 61 -18.60 -11.41 24.64
C THR A 61 -18.93 -10.96 23.21
N LYS A 62 -19.94 -10.10 23.04
CA LYS A 62 -20.30 -9.53 21.74
C LYS A 62 -19.15 -8.75 21.12
N LEU A 63 -18.49 -7.90 21.92
CA LEU A 63 -17.36 -7.09 21.46
C LEU A 63 -16.16 -7.96 21.03
N THR A 64 -15.91 -9.04 21.77
CA THR A 64 -14.87 -10.04 21.44
C THR A 64 -15.18 -10.74 20.11
N VAL A 65 -16.45 -11.15 19.90
CA VAL A 65 -16.86 -11.73 18.60
C VAL A 65 -16.70 -10.74 17.46
N ILE A 66 -17.11 -9.48 17.66
CA ILE A 66 -16.91 -8.42 16.66
C ILE A 66 -15.40 -8.24 16.37
N ALA A 67 -14.56 -8.19 17.39
CA ALA A 67 -13.12 -8.09 17.22
C ALA A 67 -12.56 -9.26 16.40
N LEU A 68 -12.97 -10.48 16.71
CA LEU A 68 -12.57 -11.67 15.96
C LEU A 68 -12.96 -11.59 14.48
N VAL A 69 -14.21 -11.19 14.19
CA VAL A 69 -14.69 -11.00 12.82
C VAL A 69 -13.88 -9.93 12.09
N VAL A 70 -13.57 -8.81 12.75
CA VAL A 70 -12.73 -7.74 12.17
C VAL A 70 -11.32 -8.26 11.86
N PHE A 71 -10.71 -9.06 12.76
CA PHE A 71 -9.39 -9.64 12.51
C PHE A 71 -9.39 -10.63 11.36
N VAL A 72 -10.40 -11.50 11.26
CA VAL A 72 -10.54 -12.44 10.12
C VAL A 72 -10.75 -11.67 8.81
N ALA A 73 -11.65 -10.69 8.81
CA ALA A 73 -11.88 -9.82 7.64
C ALA A 73 -10.61 -9.09 7.22
N ARG A 74 -9.83 -8.56 8.17
CA ARG A 74 -8.54 -7.93 7.91
C ARG A 74 -7.54 -8.89 7.25
N GLY A 75 -7.44 -10.13 7.75
CA GLY A 75 -6.60 -11.17 7.15
C GLY A 75 -7.00 -11.46 5.71
N PHE A 76 -8.30 -11.57 5.44
CA PHE A 76 -8.83 -11.76 4.08
C PHE A 76 -8.55 -10.56 3.16
N MET A 77 -8.76 -9.33 3.63
CA MET A 77 -8.42 -8.13 2.86
C MET A 77 -6.91 -8.02 2.57
N GLN A 78 -6.06 -8.41 3.53
CA GLN A 78 -4.62 -8.45 3.33
C GLN A 78 -4.22 -9.48 2.26
N PHE A 79 -4.86 -10.65 2.25
CA PHE A 79 -4.67 -11.65 1.22
C PHE A 79 -5.08 -11.11 -0.17
N LEU A 80 -6.28 -10.52 -0.29
CA LEU A 80 -6.75 -9.93 -1.55
C LEU A 80 -5.80 -8.84 -2.05
N ARG A 81 -5.40 -7.93 -1.17
CA ARG A 81 -4.42 -6.87 -1.47
C ARG A 81 -3.15 -7.48 -2.06
N SER A 82 -2.53 -8.42 -1.35
CA SER A 82 -1.25 -9.02 -1.75
C SER A 82 -1.39 -9.77 -3.08
N TYR A 83 -2.38 -10.64 -3.20
CA TYR A 83 -2.59 -11.47 -4.38
C TYR A 83 -2.82 -10.63 -5.65
N TYR A 84 -3.75 -9.68 -5.61
CA TYR A 84 -4.08 -8.89 -6.79
C TYR A 84 -3.02 -7.85 -7.12
N SER A 85 -2.33 -7.31 -6.14
CA SER A 85 -1.20 -6.41 -6.34
C SER A 85 -0.06 -7.11 -7.07
N HIS A 86 0.37 -8.28 -6.60
CA HIS A 86 1.42 -9.07 -7.27
C HIS A 86 0.98 -9.58 -8.64
N LYS A 87 -0.26 -10.00 -8.81
CA LYS A 87 -0.80 -10.40 -10.11
C LYS A 87 -0.76 -9.27 -11.13
N ALA A 88 -1.07 -8.04 -10.72
CA ALA A 88 -0.97 -6.86 -11.56
C ALA A 88 0.50 -6.52 -11.88
N GLY A 89 1.37 -6.54 -10.88
CA GLY A 89 2.79 -6.22 -11.03
C GLY A 89 3.51 -7.20 -11.95
N TRP A 90 3.39 -8.49 -11.72
CA TRP A 90 4.01 -9.51 -12.57
C TRP A 90 3.47 -9.51 -13.99
N GLY A 91 2.17 -9.28 -14.16
CA GLY A 91 1.58 -9.13 -15.48
C GLY A 91 2.16 -7.93 -16.24
N ALA A 92 2.26 -6.77 -15.58
CA ALA A 92 2.83 -5.56 -16.17
C ALA A 92 4.32 -5.74 -16.54
N VAL A 93 5.09 -6.42 -15.68
CA VAL A 93 6.51 -6.73 -15.94
C VAL A 93 6.66 -7.68 -17.12
N SER A 94 5.85 -8.74 -17.20
CA SER A 94 5.87 -9.70 -18.31
C SER A 94 5.59 -8.99 -19.64
N ASP A 95 4.59 -8.11 -19.68
CA ASP A 95 4.27 -7.32 -20.88
C ASP A 95 5.41 -6.35 -21.23
N ALA A 96 6.03 -5.70 -20.23
CA ALA A 96 7.17 -4.81 -20.41
C ALA A 96 8.39 -5.57 -20.98
N ARG A 97 8.75 -6.72 -20.37
CA ARG A 97 9.85 -7.58 -20.86
C ARG A 97 9.62 -8.01 -22.30
N SER A 98 8.42 -8.48 -22.62
CA SER A 98 8.07 -8.90 -23.96
C SER A 98 8.18 -7.76 -24.98
N LEU A 99 7.81 -6.54 -24.59
CA LEU A 99 7.89 -5.36 -25.44
C LEU A 99 9.36 -4.96 -25.70
N VAL A 100 10.18 -4.91 -24.65
CA VAL A 100 11.61 -4.59 -24.76
C VAL A 100 12.33 -5.67 -25.54
N TYR A 101 12.09 -6.94 -25.25
CA TYR A 101 12.70 -8.06 -25.96
C TYR A 101 12.41 -8.03 -27.47
N ARG A 102 11.14 -7.83 -27.85
CA ARG A 102 10.75 -7.69 -29.27
C ARG A 102 11.39 -6.47 -29.93
N HIS A 103 11.66 -5.40 -29.19
CA HIS A 103 12.36 -4.24 -29.73
C HIS A 103 13.85 -4.56 -29.98
N VAL A 104 14.50 -5.18 -29.00
CA VAL A 104 15.91 -5.57 -29.08
C VAL A 104 16.14 -6.51 -30.28
N GLN A 105 15.26 -7.49 -30.50
CA GLN A 105 15.37 -8.40 -31.66
C GLN A 105 15.34 -7.71 -33.04
N LYS A 106 14.83 -6.49 -33.14
CA LYS A 106 14.76 -5.72 -34.38
C LYS A 106 15.96 -4.82 -34.61
N LEU A 107 16.91 -4.77 -33.66
CA LEU A 107 18.11 -3.94 -33.79
C LEU A 107 19.10 -4.60 -34.75
N SER A 108 19.91 -3.76 -35.40
CA SER A 108 20.92 -4.23 -36.36
C SER A 108 22.04 -5.04 -35.70
N LEU A 109 22.72 -5.89 -36.47
CA LEU A 109 23.89 -6.67 -36.00
C LEU A 109 24.96 -5.76 -35.38
N ARG A 110 25.19 -4.58 -35.97
CA ARG A 110 26.15 -3.57 -35.46
C ARG A 110 25.87 -3.18 -34.01
N PHE A 111 24.63 -3.22 -33.56
CA PHE A 111 24.28 -2.96 -32.13
C PHE A 111 24.85 -4.02 -31.21
N TYR A 112 25.02 -5.25 -31.70
CA TYR A 112 25.48 -6.40 -30.91
C TYR A 112 27.00 -6.61 -30.98
N GLU A 113 27.68 -6.04 -32.00
CA GLU A 113 29.13 -6.18 -32.16
C GLU A 113 29.92 -5.60 -30.98
N ASP A 114 29.47 -4.46 -30.42
CA ASP A 114 30.15 -3.77 -29.32
C ASP A 114 29.54 -4.10 -27.94
N ARG A 115 28.62 -5.06 -27.83
CA ARG A 115 27.87 -5.31 -26.59
C ARG A 115 27.73 -6.80 -26.30
N GLN A 116 28.01 -7.17 -25.09
CA GLN A 116 27.77 -8.54 -24.63
C GLN A 116 26.26 -8.78 -24.48
N THR A 117 25.75 -9.83 -25.14
CA THR A 117 24.32 -10.22 -25.08
C THR A 117 23.84 -10.48 -23.65
N GLY A 118 24.73 -11.01 -22.79
CA GLY A 118 24.46 -11.21 -21.37
C GLY A 118 24.18 -9.90 -20.61
N GLN A 119 24.89 -8.80 -20.92
CA GLN A 119 24.64 -7.49 -20.32
C GLN A 119 23.28 -6.93 -20.72
N ILE A 120 22.89 -7.10 -22.00
CA ILE A 120 21.59 -6.64 -22.50
C ILE A 120 20.46 -7.40 -21.77
N THR A 121 20.59 -8.73 -21.68
CA THR A 121 19.60 -9.58 -21.00
C THR A 121 19.50 -9.24 -19.50
N SER A 122 20.63 -9.06 -18.82
CA SER A 122 20.67 -8.67 -17.42
C SER A 122 19.98 -7.31 -17.18
N ARG A 123 20.21 -6.32 -18.03
CA ARG A 123 19.50 -5.03 -17.96
C ARG A 123 18.00 -5.18 -18.18
N ILE A 124 17.58 -5.95 -19.18
CA ILE A 124 16.14 -6.19 -19.42
C ILE A 124 15.47 -6.79 -18.18
N ILE A 125 16.12 -7.77 -17.54
CA ILE A 125 15.57 -8.43 -16.35
C ILE A 125 15.56 -7.49 -15.15
N ASN A 126 16.69 -6.84 -14.86
CA ASN A 126 16.86 -6.03 -13.66
C ASN A 126 16.02 -4.73 -13.71
N ASP A 127 16.08 -4.02 -14.84
CA ASP A 127 15.35 -2.75 -14.98
C ASP A 127 13.83 -2.97 -14.96
N THR A 128 13.35 -4.07 -15.58
CA THR A 128 11.91 -4.39 -15.54
C THR A 128 11.44 -4.87 -14.17
N SER A 129 12.31 -5.48 -13.35
CA SER A 129 11.94 -5.88 -11.98
C SER A 129 11.69 -4.70 -11.05
N LEU A 130 12.24 -3.51 -11.36
CA LEU A 130 11.91 -2.27 -10.66
C LEU A 130 10.43 -1.90 -10.82
N PHE A 131 9.84 -2.16 -12.00
CA PHE A 131 8.41 -1.91 -12.24
C PHE A 131 7.51 -2.79 -11.39
N GLU A 132 7.90 -4.05 -11.17
CA GLU A 132 7.16 -4.94 -10.29
C GLU A 132 7.09 -4.36 -8.87
N ARG A 133 8.23 -3.97 -8.31
CA ARG A 133 8.30 -3.36 -6.97
C ARG A 133 7.48 -2.07 -6.87
N MET A 134 7.50 -1.24 -7.91
CA MET A 134 6.70 -0.01 -7.94
C MET A 134 5.20 -0.30 -7.97
N VAL A 135 4.75 -1.24 -8.81
CA VAL A 135 3.32 -1.54 -9.00
C VAL A 135 2.78 -2.38 -7.85
N SER A 136 3.54 -3.39 -7.39
CA SER A 136 3.08 -4.32 -6.36
C SER A 136 3.18 -3.77 -4.94
N HIS A 137 4.12 -2.85 -4.68
CA HIS A 137 4.40 -2.35 -3.34
C HIS A 137 4.31 -0.83 -3.26
N ALA A 138 5.17 -0.08 -3.96
CA ALA A 138 5.31 1.35 -3.74
C ALA A 138 4.01 2.14 -3.98
N LEU A 139 3.34 1.94 -5.11
CA LEU A 139 2.09 2.63 -5.41
C LEU A 139 0.97 2.27 -4.41
N PRO A 140 0.69 0.97 -4.16
CA PRO A 140 -0.28 0.60 -3.16
C PRO A 140 0.04 1.18 -1.77
N ASP A 141 1.28 1.07 -1.31
CA ASP A 141 1.66 1.52 0.03
C ASP A 141 1.54 3.05 0.20
N ILE A 142 1.90 3.83 -0.83
CA ILE A 142 1.70 5.29 -0.83
C ILE A 142 0.21 5.64 -0.72
N ILE A 143 -0.65 4.96 -1.50
CA ILE A 143 -2.11 5.22 -1.47
C ILE A 143 -2.67 4.91 -0.09
N VAL A 144 -2.35 3.75 0.48
CA VAL A 144 -2.84 3.37 1.83
C VAL A 144 -2.32 4.32 2.89
N SER A 145 -1.03 4.65 2.87
CA SER A 145 -0.45 5.56 3.85
C SER A 145 -1.09 6.94 3.80
N ALA A 146 -1.33 7.46 2.59
CA ALA A 146 -2.01 8.75 2.41
C ALA A 146 -3.46 8.70 2.91
N LEU A 147 -4.23 7.66 2.54
CA LEU A 147 -5.61 7.49 3.01
C LEU A 147 -5.69 7.32 4.52
N THR A 148 -4.78 6.54 5.11
CA THR A 148 -4.70 6.33 6.55
C THR A 148 -4.38 7.65 7.26
N LEU A 149 -3.41 8.41 6.77
CA LEU A 149 -3.04 9.71 7.35
C LEU A 149 -4.22 10.68 7.33
N ILE A 150 -4.93 10.78 6.19
CA ILE A 150 -6.11 11.66 6.05
C ILE A 150 -7.21 11.20 7.01
N ALA A 151 -7.54 9.91 7.05
CA ALA A 151 -8.62 9.39 7.87
C ALA A 151 -8.33 9.54 9.36
N VAL A 152 -7.11 9.20 9.82
CA VAL A 152 -6.70 9.36 11.22
C VAL A 152 -6.69 10.82 11.61
N THR A 153 -6.14 11.71 10.78
CA THR A 153 -6.12 13.16 11.05
C THR A 153 -7.54 13.71 11.16
N ALA A 154 -8.46 13.32 10.28
CA ALA A 154 -9.86 13.75 10.34
C ALA A 154 -10.55 13.31 11.64
N ILE A 155 -10.34 12.07 12.09
CA ILE A 155 -10.86 11.57 13.36
C ILE A 155 -10.27 12.33 14.54
N LEU A 156 -8.96 12.53 14.57
CA LEU A 156 -8.29 13.26 15.65
C LEU A 156 -8.77 14.72 15.74
N LEU A 157 -8.93 15.39 14.59
CA LEU A 157 -9.48 16.75 14.54
C LEU A 157 -10.91 16.82 15.10
N SER A 158 -11.75 15.82 14.83
CA SER A 158 -13.11 15.76 15.36
C SER A 158 -13.16 15.52 16.87
N MET A 159 -12.12 14.88 17.44
CA MET A 159 -12.02 14.62 18.87
C MET A 159 -11.44 15.83 19.64
N ASN A 160 -10.30 16.32 19.24
CA ASN A 160 -9.65 17.48 19.85
C ASN A 160 -8.63 18.13 18.90
N TRP A 161 -9.02 19.23 18.26
CA TRP A 161 -8.18 19.91 17.28
C TRP A 161 -6.85 20.43 17.86
N LYS A 162 -6.82 20.86 19.14
CA LYS A 162 -5.59 21.38 19.78
C LYS A 162 -4.56 20.25 19.96
N LEU A 163 -4.99 19.12 20.48
CA LEU A 163 -4.11 17.94 20.63
C LEU A 163 -3.65 17.40 19.29
N THR A 164 -4.51 17.41 18.28
CA THR A 164 -4.16 16.99 16.92
C THR A 164 -3.06 17.86 16.33
N LEU A 165 -3.12 19.19 16.50
CA LEU A 165 -2.05 20.06 16.01
C LEU A 165 -0.71 19.76 16.69
N ILE A 166 -0.71 19.49 17.99
CA ILE A 166 0.50 19.12 18.73
C ILE A 166 1.08 17.80 18.21
N THR A 167 0.24 16.79 17.94
CA THR A 167 0.68 15.50 17.42
C THR A 167 1.19 15.55 15.98
N LEU A 168 0.80 16.56 15.20
CA LEU A 168 1.29 16.77 13.85
C LEU A 168 2.65 17.49 13.77
N ILE A 169 3.10 18.18 14.84
CA ILE A 169 4.40 18.91 14.87
C ILE A 169 5.61 18.04 14.48
N PRO A 170 5.75 16.77 14.91
CA PRO A 170 6.88 15.94 14.52
C PRO A 170 6.96 15.65 13.02
N ILE A 171 5.84 15.67 12.28
CA ILE A 171 5.80 15.29 10.85
C ILE A 171 6.69 16.20 10.00
N PRO A 172 6.55 17.55 10.01
CA PRO A 172 7.42 18.43 9.23
C PRO A 172 8.89 18.34 9.67
N LEU A 173 9.16 18.09 10.95
CA LEU A 173 10.53 17.89 11.44
C LEU A 173 11.19 16.65 10.85
N ILE A 174 10.44 15.53 10.80
CA ILE A 174 10.89 14.28 10.19
C ILE A 174 11.13 14.49 8.68
N ILE A 175 10.21 15.13 7.97
CA ILE A 175 10.35 15.42 6.54
C ILE A 175 11.60 16.28 6.30
N TYR A 176 11.83 17.32 7.09
CA TYR A 176 13.01 18.18 6.98
C TYR A 176 14.31 17.40 7.24
N ALA A 177 14.35 16.55 8.27
CA ALA A 177 15.49 15.71 8.58
C ALA A 177 15.81 14.72 7.45
N LEU A 178 14.79 14.03 6.91
CA LEU A 178 14.94 13.12 5.78
C LEU A 178 15.44 13.84 4.51
N TRP A 179 14.90 15.02 4.23
CA TRP A 179 15.35 15.82 3.08
C TRP A 179 16.80 16.28 3.20
N GLY A 180 17.23 16.66 4.41
CA GLY A 180 18.63 16.98 4.70
C GLY A 180 19.57 15.77 4.54
N TYR A 181 19.11 14.57 4.91
CA TYR A 181 19.88 13.33 4.76
C TYR A 181 20.04 12.93 3.29
N THR A 182 18.96 12.96 2.51
CA THR A 182 18.98 12.55 1.08
C THR A 182 19.82 13.50 0.20
N LYS A 183 20.13 14.71 0.65
CA LYS A 183 21.04 15.61 -0.07
C LYS A 183 22.52 15.32 0.17
N LYS A 184 22.86 14.52 1.20
CA LYS A 184 24.24 14.22 1.59
C LYS A 184 24.73 12.85 1.08
N VAL A 185 23.79 12.04 0.53
CA VAL A 185 24.05 10.75 -0.10
C VAL A 185 23.89 10.89 -1.61
#